data_42b158e8f55bf92c8d5a07d2decd67c0
#
_entry.id   42b158e8f55bf92c8d5a07d2decd67c0
#
_cell.length_a   1.000
_cell.length_b   1.000
_cell.length_c   1.000
_cell.angle_alpha   90.00
_cell.angle_beta   90.00
_cell.angle_gamma   90.00
#
_symmetry.space_group_name_H-M   'P 1'
#
loop_
_entity.id
_entity.type
_entity.pdbx_description
1 polymer ?
#
loop_
_entity_poly.entity_id
_entity_poly.type
_entity_poly.pdbx_seq_one_letter_code
_entity_poly.pdbx_strand_id
1 'polypeptide(L)'
;RKRIGKEGMELILAESIRINTDNDDEDHFDTAFLDSTVQEKNVTYPTDAKLHKKMIKNVLKIAREKSLPLRQSYKRTLKGIYRSQRFRNNPKNFKKALKADRQLKTIAGRLVRELERNLGEQSGYEKMFELYYRVLSQTRKSKNKVYSLHEPEVCCISKGKEHKKYEFGNKVSILRSWSGVILGACSFRNEYDGHTIQKTLEQTQRLTGKQIKNLAADRGYRGVKQIGETKILIPDAPKAKDTYYQKRKKHKLFCKRAGIEATIGHLKEDYRLSRNFYKGVVGDAINVLLAAAAYNFKRAMKVLLWLIEKSSVEFGFTNFTLKYSF
;
A
#
# COMPACT_ATOMS: atom_id res chain seq x y z
N ARG A 1 -9.50 10.92 12.60
CA ARG A 1 -8.58 10.84 11.44
C ARG A 1 -8.49 12.15 10.68
N LYS A 2 -9.61 12.72 10.23
CA LYS A 2 -9.62 14.08 9.64
C LYS A 2 -9.10 15.17 10.59
N ARG A 3 -9.35 15.04 11.90
CA ARG A 3 -8.88 15.98 12.94
C ARG A 3 -7.38 15.84 13.23
N ILE A 4 -6.85 14.63 13.26
CA ILE A 4 -5.45 14.35 13.62
C ILE A 4 -4.52 14.49 12.40
N GLY A 5 -5.01 14.17 11.20
CA GLY A 5 -4.24 14.25 9.97
C GLY A 5 -3.02 13.30 9.90
N LYS A 6 -2.16 13.54 8.90
CA LYS A 6 -0.92 12.79 8.73
C LYS A 6 0.09 13.11 9.84
N GLU A 7 0.22 14.39 10.18
CA GLU A 7 1.17 14.87 11.19
C GLU A 7 0.91 14.26 12.57
N GLY A 8 -0.35 14.25 13.02
CA GLY A 8 -0.70 13.58 14.26
C GLY A 8 -0.47 12.08 14.26
N MET A 9 -0.59 11.40 13.09
CA MET A 9 -0.23 9.98 12.99
C MET A 9 1.29 9.78 13.04
N GLU A 10 2.08 10.71 12.53
CA GLU A 10 3.53 10.70 12.67
C GLU A 10 3.95 10.87 14.14
N LEU A 11 3.27 11.75 14.91
CA LEU A 11 3.51 11.87 16.35
C LEU A 11 3.18 10.57 17.11
N ILE A 12 2.09 9.88 16.76
CA ILE A 12 1.75 8.58 17.34
C ILE A 12 2.84 7.53 17.03
N LEU A 13 3.37 7.52 15.81
CA LEU A 13 4.48 6.65 15.45
C LEU A 13 5.74 7.03 16.23
N ALA A 14 6.09 8.32 16.33
CA ALA A 14 7.24 8.79 17.09
C ALA A 14 7.16 8.35 18.56
N GLU A 15 6.00 8.52 19.21
CA GLU A 15 5.79 8.07 20.59
C GLU A 15 5.92 6.54 20.72
N SER A 16 5.39 5.78 19.76
CA SER A 16 5.55 4.32 19.76
C SER A 16 7.01 3.86 19.60
N ILE A 17 7.83 4.66 18.90
CA ILE A 17 9.28 4.42 18.79
C ILE A 17 9.93 4.76 20.12
N ARG A 18 9.65 5.94 20.69
CA ARG A 18 10.22 6.42 21.94
C ARG A 18 10.07 5.37 23.06
N ILE A 19 8.86 4.88 23.29
CA ILE A 19 8.56 3.86 24.32
C ILE A 19 9.38 2.57 24.15
N ASN A 20 9.77 2.23 22.91
CA ASN A 20 10.56 1.02 22.63
C ASN A 20 12.08 1.25 22.59
N THR A 21 12.54 2.52 22.66
CA THR A 21 13.95 2.91 22.49
C THR A 21 14.50 3.79 23.62
N ASP A 22 13.68 4.11 24.63
CA ASP A 22 14.04 5.01 25.75
C ASP A 22 15.13 4.46 26.70
N ASN A 23 15.42 3.16 26.65
CA ASN A 23 16.59 2.61 27.33
C ASN A 23 17.80 2.85 26.45
N ASP A 24 18.69 3.73 26.82
CA ASP A 24 19.93 4.23 26.19
C ASP A 24 20.76 3.32 25.26
N ASP A 25 20.18 2.27 24.72
CA ASP A 25 20.77 1.38 23.74
C ASP A 25 20.91 2.10 22.39
N GLU A 26 22.06 2.73 22.15
CA GLU A 26 22.47 3.26 20.84
C GLU A 26 22.35 2.24 19.70
N ASP A 27 22.30 0.94 20.03
CA ASP A 27 22.16 -0.19 19.10
C ASP A 27 20.93 -0.13 18.19
N HIS A 28 19.84 0.55 18.61
CA HIS A 28 18.61 0.67 17.81
C HIS A 28 18.84 1.41 16.49
N PHE A 29 19.78 2.36 16.45
CA PHE A 29 20.05 3.24 15.30
C PHE A 29 21.35 2.93 14.57
N ASP A 30 22.19 2.01 15.12
CA ASP A 30 23.44 1.63 14.46
C ASP A 30 23.16 0.88 13.15
N THR A 31 22.31 -0.12 13.18
CA THR A 31 21.96 -0.91 11.98
C THR A 31 20.46 -1.12 11.87
N ALA A 32 19.89 -0.68 10.75
CA ALA A 32 18.49 -0.86 10.42
C ALA A 32 18.31 -1.66 9.12
N PHE A 33 17.12 -2.19 8.92
CA PHE A 33 16.73 -2.98 7.77
C PHE A 33 15.58 -2.27 7.04
N LEU A 34 15.67 -2.21 5.71
CA LEU A 34 14.64 -1.62 4.88
C LEU A 34 14.14 -2.63 3.86
N ASP A 35 12.84 -2.69 3.72
CA ASP A 35 12.19 -3.45 2.66
C ASP A 35 10.90 -2.76 2.21
N SER A 36 10.48 -3.07 0.98
CA SER A 36 9.25 -2.53 0.40
C SER A 36 8.17 -3.59 0.23
N THR A 37 6.94 -3.17 0.47
CA THR A 37 5.76 -3.98 0.20
C THR A 37 4.70 -3.19 -0.54
N VAL A 38 3.60 -3.83 -0.94
CA VAL A 38 2.43 -3.16 -1.50
C VAL A 38 1.31 -3.15 -0.47
N GLN A 39 0.77 -1.96 -0.24
CA GLN A 39 -0.51 -1.75 0.42
C GLN A 39 -1.58 -1.68 -0.66
N GLU A 40 -2.42 -2.72 -0.77
CA GLU A 40 -3.48 -2.72 -1.75
C GLU A 40 -4.61 -1.77 -1.36
N LYS A 41 -5.19 -1.11 -2.35
CA LYS A 41 -6.41 -0.33 -2.17
C LYS A 41 -7.65 -1.23 -2.17
N ASN A 42 -8.69 -0.79 -1.49
CA ASN A 42 -10.00 -1.45 -1.55
C ASN A 42 -10.68 -1.20 -2.91
N VAL A 43 -10.07 -1.74 -3.95
CA VAL A 43 -10.60 -1.71 -5.31
C VAL A 43 -10.87 -3.13 -5.82
N THR A 44 -11.93 -3.29 -6.59
CA THR A 44 -12.16 -4.56 -7.28
C THR A 44 -11.15 -4.71 -8.39
N TYR A 45 -10.70 -5.95 -8.70
CA TYR A 45 -9.78 -6.20 -9.82
C TYR A 45 -10.25 -5.45 -11.07
N PRO A 46 -9.46 -4.48 -11.57
CA PRO A 46 -9.90 -3.56 -12.60
C PRO A 46 -9.89 -4.22 -13.98
N THR A 47 -10.94 -3.95 -14.73
CA THR A 47 -10.98 -4.19 -16.17
C THR A 47 -11.69 -3.00 -16.81
N ASP A 48 -11.33 -2.64 -18.03
CA ASP A 48 -11.96 -1.51 -18.74
C ASP A 48 -13.48 -1.68 -18.82
N ALA A 49 -13.97 -2.91 -19.02
CA ALA A 49 -15.40 -3.21 -19.01
C ALA A 49 -16.09 -2.89 -17.67
N LYS A 50 -15.42 -3.16 -16.53
CA LYS A 50 -15.95 -2.79 -15.21
C LYS A 50 -15.99 -1.27 -15.01
N LEU A 51 -14.99 -0.56 -15.51
CA LEU A 51 -14.97 0.91 -15.48
C LEU A 51 -16.11 1.48 -16.33
N HIS A 52 -16.28 1.02 -17.57
CA HIS A 52 -17.39 1.44 -18.43
C HIS A 52 -18.77 1.15 -17.79
N LYS A 53 -18.96 -0.01 -17.14
CA LYS A 53 -20.17 -0.31 -16.37
C LYS A 53 -20.43 0.69 -15.25
N LYS A 54 -19.40 1.03 -14.49
CA LYS A 54 -19.51 2.02 -13.41
C LYS A 54 -19.81 3.42 -13.97
N MET A 55 -19.18 3.81 -15.08
CA MET A 55 -19.47 5.08 -15.75
C MET A 55 -20.94 5.15 -16.17
N ILE A 56 -21.45 4.14 -16.88
CA ILE A 56 -22.85 4.06 -17.30
C ILE A 56 -23.78 4.18 -16.08
N LYS A 57 -23.50 3.42 -15.01
CA LYS A 57 -24.31 3.48 -13.78
C LYS A 57 -24.33 4.87 -13.16
N ASN A 58 -23.19 5.56 -13.11
CA ASN A 58 -23.07 6.89 -12.53
C ASN A 58 -23.78 7.94 -13.41
N VAL A 59 -23.62 7.87 -14.73
CA VAL A 59 -24.30 8.78 -15.66
C VAL A 59 -25.81 8.64 -15.55
N LEU A 60 -26.34 7.41 -15.56
CA LEU A 60 -27.77 7.16 -15.38
C LEU A 60 -28.31 7.60 -14.01
N LYS A 61 -27.47 7.54 -12.98
CA LYS A 61 -27.82 8.04 -11.65
C LYS A 61 -27.92 9.57 -11.64
N ILE A 62 -26.91 10.28 -12.16
CA ILE A 62 -26.88 11.74 -12.24
C ILE A 62 -28.05 12.26 -13.10
N ALA A 63 -28.29 11.66 -14.26
CA ALA A 63 -29.40 12.05 -15.13
C ALA A 63 -30.76 11.95 -14.41
N ARG A 64 -30.95 10.90 -13.59
CA ARG A 64 -32.16 10.73 -12.79
C ARG A 64 -32.25 11.79 -11.66
N GLU A 65 -31.18 12.00 -10.92
CA GLU A 65 -31.12 12.97 -9.80
C GLU A 65 -31.34 14.41 -10.26
N LYS A 66 -30.92 14.73 -11.49
CA LYS A 66 -31.08 16.03 -12.11
C LYS A 66 -32.29 16.13 -13.03
N SER A 67 -33.11 15.07 -13.13
CA SER A 67 -34.30 14.99 -14.02
C SER A 67 -33.95 15.31 -15.48
N LEU A 68 -32.75 14.95 -15.95
CA LEU A 68 -32.29 15.22 -17.30
C LEU A 68 -32.83 14.17 -18.29
N PRO A 69 -33.38 14.57 -19.44
CA PRO A 69 -33.83 13.65 -20.44
C PRO A 69 -32.63 12.98 -21.13
N LEU A 70 -32.63 11.66 -21.21
CA LEU A 70 -31.72 10.88 -22.01
C LEU A 70 -32.45 10.26 -23.19
N ARG A 71 -31.88 10.36 -24.40
CA ARG A 71 -32.48 9.76 -25.62
C ARG A 71 -32.69 8.26 -25.44
N GLN A 72 -31.76 7.60 -24.73
CA GLN A 72 -31.80 6.16 -24.53
C GLN A 72 -31.09 5.74 -23.24
N SER A 73 -31.80 5.01 -22.38
CA SER A 73 -31.20 4.47 -21.12
C SER A 73 -30.44 3.17 -21.31
N TYR A 74 -30.51 2.54 -22.45
CA TYR A 74 -29.90 1.24 -22.80
C TYR A 74 -30.23 0.09 -21.84
N LYS A 75 -31.26 0.21 -20.98
CA LYS A 75 -31.52 -0.74 -19.90
C LYS A 75 -31.68 -2.20 -20.39
N ARG A 76 -32.42 -2.41 -21.49
CA ARG A 76 -32.58 -3.75 -22.07
C ARG A 76 -31.30 -4.26 -22.72
N THR A 77 -30.65 -3.44 -23.53
CA THR A 77 -29.38 -3.75 -24.23
C THR A 77 -28.28 -4.12 -23.24
N LEU A 78 -28.11 -3.34 -22.17
CA LEU A 78 -27.10 -3.59 -21.13
C LEU A 78 -27.31 -4.96 -20.46
N LYS A 79 -28.53 -5.39 -20.22
CA LYS A 79 -28.82 -6.71 -19.64
C LYS A 79 -28.30 -7.85 -20.54
N GLY A 80 -28.46 -7.73 -21.86
CA GLY A 80 -27.91 -8.68 -22.83
C GLY A 80 -26.38 -8.68 -22.89
N ILE A 81 -25.79 -7.48 -22.91
CA ILE A 81 -24.32 -7.29 -22.91
C ILE A 81 -23.69 -7.88 -21.64
N TYR A 82 -24.27 -7.64 -20.47
CA TYR A 82 -23.76 -8.20 -19.20
C TYR A 82 -23.84 -9.72 -19.18
N ARG A 83 -24.89 -10.31 -19.76
CA ARG A 83 -25.01 -11.75 -19.93
C ARG A 83 -23.90 -12.31 -20.84
N SER A 84 -23.59 -11.61 -21.94
CA SER A 84 -22.52 -12.00 -22.88
C SER A 84 -21.10 -11.93 -22.29
N GLN A 85 -20.90 -11.22 -21.20
CA GLN A 85 -19.60 -11.14 -20.50
C GLN A 85 -19.40 -12.26 -19.48
N ARG A 86 -20.45 -13.03 -19.16
CA ARG A 86 -20.31 -14.21 -18.30
C ARG A 86 -19.44 -15.25 -19.00
N PHE A 87 -18.73 -16.04 -18.20
CA PHE A 87 -17.87 -17.10 -18.71
C PHE A 87 -16.82 -16.66 -19.76
N ARG A 88 -16.33 -15.42 -19.62
CA ARG A 88 -15.29 -14.82 -20.49
C ARG A 88 -14.07 -15.72 -20.67
N ASN A 89 -13.65 -16.48 -19.63
CA ASN A 89 -12.48 -17.34 -19.66
C ASN A 89 -12.70 -18.61 -20.48
N ASN A 90 -13.95 -18.92 -20.87
CA ASN A 90 -14.24 -20.02 -21.77
C ASN A 90 -13.89 -19.61 -23.21
N PRO A 91 -13.03 -20.36 -23.93
CA PRO A 91 -12.64 -20.04 -25.31
C PRO A 91 -13.82 -19.80 -26.26
N LYS A 92 -14.91 -20.57 -26.11
CA LYS A 92 -16.14 -20.45 -26.91
C LYS A 92 -16.83 -19.08 -26.72
N ASN A 93 -16.72 -18.48 -25.53
CA ASN A 93 -17.38 -17.22 -25.21
C ASN A 93 -16.46 -16.00 -25.37
N PHE A 94 -15.17 -16.18 -25.53
CA PHE A 94 -14.18 -15.11 -25.52
C PHE A 94 -14.47 -14.01 -26.59
N LYS A 95 -14.71 -14.41 -27.85
CA LYS A 95 -15.03 -13.46 -28.94
C LYS A 95 -16.31 -12.68 -28.65
N LYS A 96 -17.35 -13.35 -28.10
CA LYS A 96 -18.61 -12.71 -27.70
C LYS A 96 -18.42 -11.70 -26.57
N ALA A 97 -17.60 -12.04 -25.57
CA ALA A 97 -17.25 -11.14 -24.47
C ALA A 97 -16.46 -9.91 -24.94
N LEU A 98 -15.53 -10.06 -25.88
CA LEU A 98 -14.82 -8.93 -26.49
C LEU A 98 -15.75 -7.99 -27.27
N LYS A 99 -16.70 -8.55 -28.02
CA LYS A 99 -17.73 -7.74 -28.70
C LYS A 99 -18.58 -6.95 -27.69
N ALA A 100 -18.97 -7.61 -26.59
CA ALA A 100 -19.70 -6.96 -25.50
C ALA A 100 -18.91 -5.83 -24.82
N ASP A 101 -17.59 -5.96 -24.66
CA ASP A 101 -16.73 -4.91 -24.10
C ASP A 101 -16.68 -3.67 -25.01
N ARG A 102 -16.57 -3.88 -26.33
CA ARG A 102 -16.61 -2.78 -27.33
C ARG A 102 -17.96 -2.06 -27.27
N GLN A 103 -19.06 -2.80 -27.21
CA GLN A 103 -20.39 -2.22 -27.09
C GLN A 103 -20.56 -1.41 -25.79
N LEU A 104 -20.03 -1.90 -24.65
CA LEU A 104 -20.04 -1.15 -23.39
C LEU A 104 -19.27 0.16 -23.51
N LYS A 105 -18.09 0.16 -24.11
CA LYS A 105 -17.32 1.37 -24.38
C LYS A 105 -18.08 2.38 -25.20
N THR A 106 -18.73 1.93 -26.28
CA THR A 106 -19.55 2.79 -27.16
C THR A 106 -20.74 3.40 -26.41
N ILE A 107 -21.46 2.59 -25.64
CA ILE A 107 -22.61 3.06 -24.85
C ILE A 107 -22.17 4.05 -23.78
N ALA A 108 -21.07 3.74 -23.05
CA ALA A 108 -20.52 4.65 -22.05
C ALA A 108 -20.16 6.00 -22.66
N GLY A 109 -19.46 6.01 -23.81
CA GLY A 109 -19.09 7.26 -24.49
C GLY A 109 -20.29 8.06 -25.00
N ARG A 110 -21.34 7.39 -25.49
CA ARG A 110 -22.59 8.06 -25.90
C ARG A 110 -23.29 8.74 -24.73
N LEU A 111 -23.45 8.01 -23.64
CA LEU A 111 -24.13 8.51 -22.43
C LEU A 111 -23.33 9.64 -21.76
N VAL A 112 -21.99 9.55 -21.73
CA VAL A 112 -21.14 10.60 -21.17
C VAL A 112 -21.30 11.90 -21.96
N ARG A 113 -21.19 11.85 -23.30
CA ARG A 113 -21.36 13.04 -24.15
C ARG A 113 -22.78 13.62 -24.11
N GLU A 114 -23.78 12.77 -23.95
CA GLU A 114 -25.17 13.22 -23.82
C GLU A 114 -25.41 13.92 -22.50
N LEU A 115 -24.89 13.35 -21.38
CA LEU A 115 -24.99 13.97 -20.08
C LEU A 115 -24.25 15.31 -20.03
N GLU A 116 -23.05 15.40 -20.62
CA GLU A 116 -22.25 16.62 -20.68
C GLU A 116 -23.01 17.75 -21.41
N ARG A 117 -23.61 17.46 -22.57
CA ARG A 117 -24.45 18.42 -23.31
C ARG A 117 -25.66 18.88 -22.51
N ASN A 118 -26.30 17.96 -21.79
CA ASN A 118 -27.52 18.28 -21.02
C ASN A 118 -27.22 19.06 -19.74
N LEU A 119 -26.02 18.91 -19.16
CA LEU A 119 -25.58 19.65 -17.98
C LEU A 119 -25.05 21.05 -18.31
N GLY A 120 -24.54 21.27 -19.55
CA GLY A 120 -23.92 22.51 -19.97
C GLY A 120 -22.54 22.75 -19.33
N GLU A 121 -21.97 23.91 -19.64
CA GLU A 121 -20.72 24.37 -19.05
C GLU A 121 -20.94 24.82 -17.58
N GLN A 122 -19.90 24.71 -16.75
CA GLN A 122 -19.94 25.05 -15.31
C GLN A 122 -20.89 24.17 -14.46
N SER A 123 -21.07 22.92 -14.84
CA SER A 123 -21.94 22.00 -14.12
C SER A 123 -21.39 21.48 -12.78
N GLY A 124 -20.09 21.71 -12.50
CA GLY A 124 -19.36 21.13 -11.36
C GLY A 124 -18.97 19.66 -11.54
N TYR A 125 -19.17 19.11 -12.75
CA TYR A 125 -18.81 17.72 -13.11
C TYR A 125 -17.59 17.62 -14.04
N GLU A 126 -16.89 18.72 -14.30
CA GLU A 126 -15.77 18.82 -15.26
C GLU A 126 -14.69 17.76 -14.99
N LYS A 127 -14.22 17.65 -13.74
CA LYS A 127 -13.25 16.64 -13.32
C LYS A 127 -13.72 15.21 -13.54
N MET A 128 -15.03 14.97 -13.40
CA MET A 128 -15.61 13.66 -13.67
C MET A 128 -15.61 13.36 -15.17
N PHE A 129 -15.94 14.31 -16.02
CA PHE A 129 -15.91 14.14 -17.48
C PHE A 129 -14.49 13.93 -17.98
N GLU A 130 -13.52 14.72 -17.50
CA GLU A 130 -12.10 14.52 -17.81
C GLU A 130 -11.65 13.08 -17.47
N LEU A 131 -11.97 12.61 -16.28
CA LEU A 131 -11.68 11.25 -15.86
C LEU A 131 -12.34 10.21 -16.76
N TYR A 132 -13.59 10.42 -17.16
CA TYR A 132 -14.31 9.50 -18.03
C TYR A 132 -13.73 9.47 -19.43
N TYR A 133 -13.34 10.61 -19.98
CA TYR A 133 -12.66 10.66 -21.28
C TYR A 133 -11.29 9.98 -21.24
N ARG A 134 -10.53 10.12 -20.15
CA ARG A 134 -9.31 9.34 -19.95
C ARG A 134 -9.58 7.84 -19.96
N VAL A 135 -10.62 7.36 -19.28
CA VAL A 135 -11.01 5.93 -19.29
C VAL A 135 -11.46 5.48 -20.68
N LEU A 136 -12.19 6.31 -21.42
CA LEU A 136 -12.65 5.99 -22.77
C LEU A 136 -11.52 5.95 -23.78
N SER A 137 -10.49 6.79 -23.65
CA SER A 137 -9.34 6.82 -24.55
C SER A 137 -8.28 5.75 -24.23
N GLN A 138 -8.24 5.24 -22.99
CA GLN A 138 -7.19 4.32 -22.57
C GLN A 138 -7.21 3.00 -23.33
N THR A 139 -6.02 2.46 -23.53
CA THR A 139 -5.75 1.16 -24.14
C THR A 139 -4.94 0.27 -23.18
N ARG A 140 -4.70 -0.99 -23.56
CA ARG A 140 -3.86 -1.89 -22.77
C ARG A 140 -2.44 -1.34 -22.54
N LYS A 141 -1.91 -0.58 -23.49
CA LYS A 141 -0.53 -0.04 -23.49
C LYS A 141 -0.40 1.38 -22.91
N SER A 142 -1.50 2.01 -22.49
CA SER A 142 -1.45 3.37 -21.94
C SER A 142 -0.63 3.43 -20.65
N LYS A 143 0.32 4.38 -20.56
CA LYS A 143 1.23 4.53 -19.40
C LYS A 143 0.48 4.96 -18.14
N ASN A 144 -0.41 5.96 -18.22
CA ASN A 144 -1.14 6.51 -17.06
C ASN A 144 -2.58 5.98 -17.01
N LYS A 145 -2.73 4.67 -16.94
CA LYS A 145 -4.02 4.01 -16.98
C LYS A 145 -4.80 4.22 -15.68
N VAL A 146 -6.09 4.52 -15.82
CA VAL A 146 -7.02 4.60 -14.69
C VAL A 146 -7.52 3.20 -14.35
N TYR A 147 -7.35 2.79 -13.09
CA TYR A 147 -7.79 1.48 -12.61
C TYR A 147 -9.04 1.54 -11.74
N SER A 148 -9.38 2.73 -11.21
CA SER A 148 -10.57 2.92 -10.39
C SER A 148 -11.12 4.34 -10.59
N LEU A 149 -12.46 4.48 -10.69
CA LEU A 149 -13.11 5.79 -10.80
C LEU A 149 -13.16 6.55 -9.46
N HIS A 150 -13.17 5.86 -8.34
CA HIS A 150 -13.21 6.49 -7.01
C HIS A 150 -11.81 6.73 -6.41
N GLU A 151 -10.81 6.09 -6.96
CA GLU A 151 -9.39 6.25 -6.64
C GLU A 151 -8.58 6.27 -7.96
N PRO A 152 -8.63 7.37 -8.74
CA PRO A 152 -8.03 7.42 -10.08
C PRO A 152 -6.52 7.24 -10.08
N GLU A 153 -5.89 7.57 -8.96
CA GLU A 153 -4.43 7.58 -8.78
C GLU A 153 -3.86 6.23 -8.31
N VAL A 154 -4.69 5.19 -8.22
CA VAL A 154 -4.22 3.84 -7.87
C VAL A 154 -3.23 3.34 -8.91
N CYS A 155 -2.07 2.87 -8.44
CA CYS A 155 -1.03 2.31 -9.27
C CYS A 155 -1.21 0.80 -9.44
N CYS A 156 -0.78 0.28 -10.58
CA CYS A 156 -0.66 -1.14 -10.83
C CYS A 156 0.80 -1.55 -10.64
N ILE A 157 1.07 -2.40 -9.67
CA ILE A 157 2.41 -2.84 -9.30
C ILE A 157 2.54 -4.32 -9.65
N SER A 158 3.56 -4.67 -10.45
CA SER A 158 3.89 -6.05 -10.78
C SER A 158 5.07 -6.50 -9.91
N LYS A 159 4.87 -7.54 -9.10
CA LYS A 159 5.92 -8.12 -8.25
C LYS A 159 6.45 -9.46 -8.75
N GLY A 160 6.10 -9.86 -9.97
CA GLY A 160 6.57 -11.14 -10.53
C GLY A 160 6.08 -12.40 -9.79
N LYS A 161 5.12 -12.28 -8.88
CA LYS A 161 4.55 -13.43 -8.18
C LYS A 161 3.67 -14.24 -9.11
N GLU A 162 3.84 -15.55 -9.10
CA GLU A 162 3.11 -16.48 -9.98
C GLU A 162 1.60 -16.43 -9.74
N HIS A 163 1.16 -16.47 -8.49
CA HIS A 163 -0.26 -16.46 -8.13
C HIS A 163 -0.94 -15.08 -8.22
N LYS A 164 -0.20 -13.99 -8.10
CA LYS A 164 -0.75 -12.62 -8.08
C LYS A 164 0.16 -11.67 -8.85
N LYS A 165 0.00 -11.69 -10.16
CA LYS A 165 0.86 -10.92 -11.07
C LYS A 165 0.78 -9.41 -10.86
N TYR A 166 -0.39 -8.87 -10.49
CA TYR A 166 -0.64 -7.44 -10.34
C TYR A 166 -1.30 -7.14 -9.00
N GLU A 167 -0.76 -6.17 -8.30
CA GLU A 167 -1.31 -5.58 -7.08
C GLU A 167 -1.70 -4.12 -7.36
N PHE A 168 -2.88 -3.70 -6.88
CA PHE A 168 -3.42 -2.35 -7.14
C PHE A 168 -3.43 -1.54 -5.86
N GLY A 169 -2.47 -0.63 -5.73
CA GLY A 169 -2.27 0.14 -4.50
C GLY A 169 -1.04 1.02 -4.55
N ASN A 170 -0.40 1.17 -3.41
CA ASN A 170 0.82 1.95 -3.24
C ASN A 170 1.97 1.08 -2.76
N LYS A 171 3.19 1.48 -3.08
CA LYS A 171 4.37 0.94 -2.41
C LYS A 171 4.47 1.50 -1.00
N VAL A 172 4.91 0.66 -0.08
CA VAL A 172 5.19 1.02 1.31
C VAL A 172 6.62 0.60 1.62
N SER A 173 7.41 1.53 2.13
CA SER A 173 8.75 1.26 2.65
C SER A 173 8.67 1.19 4.17
N ILE A 174 9.21 0.13 4.74
CA ILE A 174 9.29 -0.10 6.19
C ILE A 174 10.76 -0.13 6.58
N LEU A 175 11.11 0.69 7.56
CA LEU A 175 12.43 0.71 8.17
C LEU A 175 12.33 0.16 9.60
N ARG A 176 13.09 -0.91 9.87
CA ARG A 176 13.06 -1.66 11.11
C ARG A 176 14.45 -1.67 11.73
N SER A 177 14.55 -1.43 13.04
CA SER A 177 15.80 -1.53 13.79
C SER A 177 16.28 -2.98 13.91
N TRP A 178 17.51 -3.17 14.34
CA TRP A 178 18.06 -4.48 14.69
C TRP A 178 17.22 -5.20 15.76
N SER A 179 16.75 -4.47 16.75
CA SER A 179 15.89 -4.99 17.82
C SER A 179 14.49 -5.36 17.37
N GLY A 180 14.03 -4.86 16.21
CA GLY A 180 12.73 -5.16 15.63
C GLY A 180 11.68 -4.06 15.76
N VAL A 181 12.05 -2.88 16.25
CA VAL A 181 11.17 -1.69 16.29
C VAL A 181 11.06 -1.09 14.90
N ILE A 182 9.87 -0.69 14.48
CA ILE A 182 9.67 0.03 13.22
C ILE A 182 10.00 1.51 13.46
N LEU A 183 11.07 1.99 12.84
CA LEU A 183 11.58 3.35 12.98
C LEU A 183 11.05 4.31 11.91
N GLY A 184 10.63 3.77 10.77
CA GLY A 184 10.08 4.55 9.66
C GLY A 184 9.10 3.76 8.82
N ALA A 185 8.07 4.44 8.30
CA ALA A 185 7.02 3.82 7.49
C ALA A 185 6.42 4.85 6.52
N CYS A 186 6.76 4.74 5.24
CA CYS A 186 6.34 5.66 4.19
C CYS A 186 5.54 4.98 3.09
N SER A 187 4.56 5.69 2.54
CA SER A 187 3.80 5.25 1.35
C SER A 187 4.21 6.06 0.13
N PHE A 188 4.35 5.40 -1.02
CA PHE A 188 4.82 5.97 -2.27
C PHE A 188 3.93 5.58 -3.44
N ARG A 189 3.76 6.49 -4.40
CA ARG A 189 3.04 6.24 -5.66
C ARG A 189 4.00 6.34 -6.82
N ASN A 190 4.05 5.31 -7.66
CA ASN A 190 4.88 5.24 -8.89
C ASN A 190 6.39 5.54 -8.69
N GLU A 191 6.91 5.37 -7.48
CA GLU A 191 8.33 5.56 -7.24
C GLU A 191 9.10 4.24 -7.36
N TYR A 192 10.32 4.31 -7.90
CA TYR A 192 11.24 3.18 -7.92
C TYR A 192 11.79 2.95 -6.50
N ASP A 193 12.04 1.69 -6.13
CA ASP A 193 12.43 1.33 -4.76
C ASP A 193 13.67 2.10 -4.28
N GLY A 194 14.68 2.29 -5.15
CA GLY A 194 15.89 3.05 -4.84
C GLY A 194 15.64 4.50 -4.40
N HIS A 195 14.59 5.14 -4.90
CA HIS A 195 14.25 6.52 -4.55
C HIS A 195 13.45 6.63 -3.23
N THR A 196 12.95 5.51 -2.71
CA THR A 196 12.16 5.51 -1.46
C THR A 196 13.04 5.53 -0.21
N ILE A 197 14.32 5.15 -0.30
CA ILE A 197 15.25 5.08 0.83
C ILE A 197 15.41 6.45 1.49
N GLN A 198 15.77 7.45 0.70
CA GLN A 198 16.06 8.80 1.21
C GLN A 198 14.88 9.35 2.03
N LYS A 199 13.68 9.33 1.46
CA LYS A 199 12.48 9.84 2.13
C LYS A 199 12.14 9.08 3.41
N THR A 200 12.42 7.77 3.45
CA THR A 200 12.20 6.95 4.65
C THR A 200 13.22 7.25 5.74
N LEU A 201 14.49 7.50 5.38
CA LEU A 201 15.54 7.93 6.31
C LEU A 201 15.24 9.33 6.85
N GLU A 202 14.86 10.28 5.99
CA GLU A 202 14.47 11.64 6.39
C GLU A 202 13.28 11.62 7.36
N GLN A 203 12.26 10.78 7.10
CA GLN A 203 11.15 10.59 8.04
C GLN A 203 11.66 10.06 9.39
N THR A 204 12.50 9.03 9.39
CA THR A 204 13.03 8.42 10.62
C THR A 204 13.84 9.46 11.42
N GLN A 205 14.73 10.21 10.78
CA GLN A 205 15.52 11.26 11.42
C GLN A 205 14.61 12.35 12.02
N ARG A 206 13.57 12.77 11.31
CA ARG A 206 12.61 13.75 11.81
C ARG A 206 11.80 13.26 13.00
N LEU A 207 11.42 11.97 13.01
CA LEU A 207 10.61 11.39 14.09
C LEU A 207 11.41 11.07 15.34
N THR A 208 12.70 10.74 15.19
CA THR A 208 13.54 10.23 16.29
C THR A 208 14.64 11.20 16.73
N GLY A 209 14.95 12.23 15.90
CA GLY A 209 16.10 13.07 16.09
C GLY A 209 17.46 12.36 15.87
N LYS A 210 17.45 11.05 15.60
CA LYS A 210 18.63 10.21 15.45
C LYS A 210 18.82 9.75 14.00
N GLN A 211 20.07 9.54 13.61
CA GLN A 211 20.47 9.12 12.27
C GLN A 211 20.86 7.64 12.25
N ILE A 212 20.46 6.94 11.20
CA ILE A 212 20.85 5.55 10.99
C ILE A 212 22.25 5.48 10.40
N LYS A 213 23.19 4.79 11.04
CA LYS A 213 24.57 4.62 10.54
C LYS A 213 24.63 3.63 9.37
N ASN A 214 24.02 2.46 9.53
CA ASN A 214 24.03 1.40 8.53
C ASN A 214 22.63 0.97 8.16
N LEU A 215 22.32 0.90 6.87
CA LEU A 215 21.03 0.44 6.36
C LEU A 215 21.21 -0.79 5.50
N ALA A 216 20.71 -1.93 5.94
CA ALA A 216 20.67 -3.15 5.12
C ALA A 216 19.39 -3.21 4.30
N ALA A 217 19.53 -3.26 2.97
CA ALA A 217 18.44 -3.31 2.02
C ALA A 217 18.56 -4.50 1.06
N ASP A 218 17.49 -4.80 0.31
CA ASP A 218 17.49 -5.89 -0.67
C ASP A 218 18.31 -5.56 -1.92
N ARG A 219 18.57 -6.58 -2.74
CA ARG A 219 19.29 -6.47 -4.02
C ARG A 219 18.62 -5.52 -5.01
N GLY A 220 17.32 -5.27 -4.88
CA GLY A 220 16.59 -4.27 -5.66
C GLY A 220 17.09 -2.84 -5.48
N TYR A 221 17.85 -2.58 -4.40
CA TYR A 221 18.44 -1.28 -4.08
C TYR A 221 19.91 -1.13 -4.50
N ARG A 222 20.41 -2.03 -5.35
CA ARG A 222 21.78 -1.95 -5.91
C ARG A 222 22.00 -0.64 -6.63
N GLY A 223 23.22 -0.08 -6.46
CA GLY A 223 23.63 1.18 -7.08
C GLY A 223 23.77 2.34 -6.10
N VAL A 224 23.07 2.32 -4.96
CA VAL A 224 23.20 3.32 -3.91
C VAL A 224 24.12 2.76 -2.80
N LYS A 225 25.29 3.36 -2.63
CA LYS A 225 26.25 2.94 -1.60
C LYS A 225 26.13 3.72 -0.29
N GLN A 226 25.68 4.97 -0.37
CA GLN A 226 25.56 5.89 0.75
C GLN A 226 24.49 6.94 0.47
N ILE A 227 23.75 7.36 1.48
CA ILE A 227 22.81 8.47 1.46
C ILE A 227 23.08 9.33 2.69
N GLY A 228 23.56 10.58 2.48
CA GLY A 228 24.05 11.39 3.58
C GLY A 228 25.18 10.65 4.32
N GLU A 229 25.06 10.48 5.62
CA GLU A 229 25.99 9.72 6.44
C GLU A 229 25.62 8.23 6.56
N THR A 230 24.45 7.82 6.10
CA THR A 230 23.96 6.44 6.18
C THR A 230 24.63 5.56 5.12
N LYS A 231 25.33 4.52 5.55
CA LYS A 231 25.95 3.52 4.68
C LYS A 231 24.93 2.45 4.29
N ILE A 232 24.78 2.21 2.98
CA ILE A 232 23.85 1.19 2.46
C ILE A 232 24.58 -0.15 2.33
N LEU A 233 24.08 -1.15 3.04
CA LEU A 233 24.61 -2.51 3.03
C LEU A 233 23.67 -3.41 2.25
N ILE A 234 24.17 -4.02 1.16
CA ILE A 234 23.43 -5.04 0.43
C ILE A 234 24.03 -6.38 0.79
N PRO A 235 23.27 -7.28 1.44
CA PRO A 235 23.78 -8.59 1.82
C PRO A 235 24.16 -9.39 0.57
N ASP A 236 25.45 -9.62 0.37
CA ASP A 236 25.98 -10.49 -0.65
C ASP A 236 26.24 -11.89 -0.08
N ALA A 237 26.18 -12.90 -0.96
CA ALA A 237 26.61 -14.25 -0.61
C ALA A 237 28.07 -14.24 -0.15
N PRO A 238 28.46 -15.07 0.85
CA PRO A 238 29.85 -15.20 1.26
C PRO A 238 30.73 -15.54 0.07
N LYS A 239 31.83 -14.82 -0.09
CA LYS A 239 32.83 -15.07 -1.14
C LYS A 239 33.84 -16.13 -0.68
N ALA A 240 34.44 -16.86 -1.60
CA ALA A 240 35.46 -17.86 -1.27
C ALA A 240 36.65 -17.27 -0.45
N LYS A 241 37.04 -16.03 -0.78
CA LYS A 241 38.09 -15.28 -0.12
C LYS A 241 37.75 -14.72 1.27
N ASP A 242 36.49 -14.78 1.70
CA ASP A 242 36.09 -14.26 3.00
C ASP A 242 36.61 -15.16 4.12
N THR A 243 37.10 -14.54 5.19
CA THR A 243 37.48 -15.24 6.42
C THR A 243 36.24 -15.83 7.10
N TYR A 244 36.40 -16.81 7.98
CA TYR A 244 35.33 -17.41 8.76
C TYR A 244 34.47 -16.35 9.50
N TYR A 245 35.12 -15.38 10.13
CA TYR A 245 34.45 -14.27 10.83
C TYR A 245 33.64 -13.40 9.89
N GLN A 246 34.15 -13.06 8.72
CA GLN A 246 33.45 -12.28 7.70
C GLN A 246 32.24 -13.04 7.16
N LYS A 247 32.35 -14.34 6.90
CA LYS A 247 31.25 -15.20 6.49
C LYS A 247 30.13 -15.22 7.54
N ARG A 248 30.50 -15.39 8.82
CA ARG A 248 29.56 -15.39 9.95
C ARG A 248 28.85 -14.04 10.12
N LYS A 249 29.57 -12.91 9.99
CA LYS A 249 29.01 -11.56 10.05
C LYS A 249 28.01 -11.32 8.92
N LYS A 250 28.36 -11.68 7.68
CA LYS A 250 27.47 -11.59 6.51
C LYS A 250 26.23 -12.45 6.69
N HIS A 251 26.37 -13.68 7.16
CA HIS A 251 25.25 -14.58 7.41
C HIS A 251 24.30 -14.04 8.49
N LYS A 252 24.85 -13.52 9.61
CA LYS A 252 24.05 -12.90 10.68
C LYS A 252 23.24 -11.71 10.16
N LEU A 253 23.85 -10.83 9.35
CA LEU A 253 23.17 -9.70 8.72
C LEU A 253 22.05 -10.16 7.77
N PHE A 254 22.31 -11.19 6.95
CA PHE A 254 21.34 -11.78 6.05
C PHE A 254 20.12 -12.35 6.79
N CYS A 255 20.35 -13.15 7.84
CA CYS A 255 19.28 -13.72 8.67
C CYS A 255 18.44 -12.62 9.36
N LYS A 256 19.08 -11.58 9.88
CA LYS A 256 18.38 -10.44 10.51
C LYS A 256 17.56 -9.64 9.52
N ARG A 257 18.07 -9.46 8.28
CA ARG A 257 17.30 -8.83 7.20
C ARG A 257 16.05 -9.63 6.86
N ALA A 258 16.16 -10.94 6.78
CA ALA A 258 14.99 -11.79 6.51
C ALA A 258 13.85 -11.60 7.53
N GLY A 259 14.18 -11.22 8.76
CA GLY A 259 13.19 -10.91 9.79
C GLY A 259 12.26 -9.72 9.47
N ILE A 260 12.61 -8.85 8.51
CA ILE A 260 11.70 -7.78 8.09
C ILE A 260 10.50 -8.33 7.29
N GLU A 261 10.68 -9.44 6.58
CA GLU A 261 9.59 -10.10 5.84
C GLU A 261 8.50 -10.59 6.79
N ALA A 262 8.90 -11.17 7.94
CA ALA A 262 7.97 -11.56 9.00
C ALA A 262 7.25 -10.33 9.59
N THR A 263 7.97 -9.22 9.82
CA THR A 263 7.36 -7.96 10.28
C THR A 263 6.33 -7.44 9.29
N ILE A 264 6.64 -7.45 7.99
CA ILE A 264 5.70 -7.07 6.93
C ILE A 264 4.50 -8.03 6.89
N GLY A 265 4.71 -9.33 7.10
CA GLY A 265 3.65 -10.33 7.26
C GLY A 265 2.67 -9.93 8.37
N HIS A 266 3.18 -9.66 9.58
CA HIS A 266 2.37 -9.18 10.70
C HIS A 266 1.65 -7.86 10.41
N LEU A 267 2.32 -6.89 9.77
CA LEU A 267 1.68 -5.63 9.39
C LEU A 267 0.47 -5.87 8.46
N LYS A 268 0.57 -6.84 7.56
CA LYS A 268 -0.50 -7.18 6.62
C LYS A 268 -1.66 -7.92 7.27
N GLU A 269 -1.37 -8.95 8.07
CA GLU A 269 -2.38 -9.83 8.67
C GLU A 269 -3.01 -9.19 9.91
N ASP A 270 -2.20 -8.72 10.87
CA ASP A 270 -2.67 -8.28 12.17
C ASP A 270 -3.07 -6.79 12.18
N TYR A 271 -2.43 -5.93 11.37
CA TYR A 271 -2.57 -4.47 11.42
C TYR A 271 -3.17 -3.85 10.15
N ARG A 272 -3.86 -4.64 9.33
CA ARG A 272 -4.64 -4.21 8.16
C ARG A 272 -3.83 -3.46 7.08
N LEU A 273 -2.53 -3.71 6.97
CA LEU A 273 -1.73 -3.14 5.90
C LEU A 273 -2.03 -3.82 4.54
N SER A 274 -2.60 -5.04 4.55
CA SER A 274 -2.94 -5.77 3.32
C SER A 274 -3.95 -5.04 2.45
N ARG A 275 -4.92 -4.31 3.05
CA ARG A 275 -5.97 -3.63 2.31
C ARG A 275 -6.36 -2.29 2.91
N ASN A 276 -6.08 -1.21 2.19
CA ASN A 276 -6.38 0.15 2.61
C ASN A 276 -7.79 0.58 2.16
N PHE A 277 -8.62 0.96 3.14
CA PHE A 277 -9.97 1.48 2.92
C PHE A 277 -10.04 3.00 2.90
N TYR A 278 -8.94 3.70 3.23
CA TYR A 278 -8.90 5.15 3.22
C TYR A 278 -8.66 5.68 1.82
N LYS A 279 -9.20 6.86 1.51
CA LYS A 279 -9.07 7.50 0.21
C LYS A 279 -7.91 8.48 0.16
N GLY A 280 -7.35 8.64 -1.03
CA GLY A 280 -6.33 9.64 -1.34
C GLY A 280 -4.95 9.35 -0.73
N VAL A 281 -3.99 10.22 -1.02
CA VAL A 281 -2.58 10.11 -0.58
C VAL A 281 -2.46 10.15 0.94
N VAL A 282 -3.19 11.08 1.57
CA VAL A 282 -3.20 11.22 3.04
C VAL A 282 -3.73 9.95 3.70
N GLY A 283 -4.79 9.35 3.14
CA GLY A 283 -5.34 8.09 3.62
C GLY A 283 -4.35 6.93 3.50
N ASP A 284 -3.51 6.92 2.47
CA ASP A 284 -2.46 5.91 2.30
C ASP A 284 -1.39 6.02 3.39
N ALA A 285 -0.92 7.23 3.65
CA ALA A 285 0.06 7.50 4.69
C ALA A 285 -0.49 7.16 6.09
N ILE A 286 -1.70 7.59 6.41
CA ILE A 286 -2.35 7.32 7.69
C ILE A 286 -2.44 5.81 7.97
N ASN A 287 -2.84 4.99 6.99
CA ASN A 287 -2.96 3.55 7.20
C ASN A 287 -1.61 2.90 7.49
N VAL A 288 -0.55 3.34 6.80
CA VAL A 288 0.81 2.84 6.99
C VAL A 288 1.35 3.21 8.37
N LEU A 289 1.21 4.49 8.77
CA LEU A 289 1.68 5.00 10.05
C LEU A 289 0.97 4.32 11.23
N LEU A 290 -0.36 4.14 11.13
CA LEU A 290 -1.13 3.44 12.16
C LEU A 290 -0.74 1.96 12.28
N ALA A 291 -0.52 1.26 11.17
CA ALA A 291 -0.08 -0.13 11.20
C ALA A 291 1.29 -0.27 11.88
N ALA A 292 2.24 0.63 11.55
CA ALA A 292 3.56 0.66 12.15
C ALA A 292 3.52 0.97 13.66
N ALA A 293 2.76 2.01 14.05
CA ALA A 293 2.58 2.38 15.46
C ALA A 293 1.92 1.26 16.28
N ALA A 294 0.86 0.64 15.76
CA ALA A 294 0.17 -0.46 16.43
C ALA A 294 1.09 -1.68 16.64
N TYR A 295 1.94 -2.00 15.66
CA TYR A 295 2.96 -3.02 15.80
C TYR A 295 3.94 -2.70 16.95
N ASN A 296 4.45 -1.47 17.00
CA ASN A 296 5.37 -1.02 18.04
C ASN A 296 4.71 -1.02 19.44
N PHE A 297 3.48 -0.53 19.56
CA PHE A 297 2.75 -0.56 20.83
C PHE A 297 2.49 -1.99 21.32
N LYS A 298 2.08 -2.91 20.46
CA LYS A 298 1.93 -4.33 20.84
C LYS A 298 3.26 -4.92 21.33
N ARG A 299 4.37 -4.52 20.74
CA ARG A 299 5.70 -4.92 21.17
C ARG A 299 6.01 -4.41 22.59
N ALA A 300 5.79 -3.12 22.86
CA ALA A 300 5.97 -2.52 24.18
C ALA A 300 5.07 -3.18 25.25
N MET A 301 3.80 -3.42 24.89
CA MET A 301 2.87 -4.15 25.79
C MET A 301 3.36 -5.55 26.15
N LYS A 302 3.96 -6.30 25.22
CA LYS A 302 4.52 -7.62 25.53
C LYS A 302 5.69 -7.54 26.51
N VAL A 303 6.55 -6.53 26.37
CA VAL A 303 7.66 -6.29 27.32
C VAL A 303 7.10 -5.94 28.71
N LEU A 304 6.11 -5.06 28.78
CA LEU A 304 5.46 -4.68 30.02
C LEU A 304 4.80 -5.88 30.72
N LEU A 305 4.06 -6.70 29.99
CA LEU A 305 3.45 -7.92 30.52
C LEU A 305 4.50 -8.89 31.07
N TRP A 306 5.60 -9.09 30.35
CA TRP A 306 6.71 -9.92 30.83
C TRP A 306 7.34 -9.37 32.10
N LEU A 307 7.51 -8.04 32.22
CA LEU A 307 8.01 -7.40 33.44
C LEU A 307 7.05 -7.61 34.63
N ILE A 308 5.74 -7.47 34.42
CA ILE A 308 4.71 -7.69 35.43
C ILE A 308 4.72 -9.16 35.89
N GLU A 309 4.78 -10.11 34.98
CA GLU A 309 4.87 -11.54 35.29
C GLU A 309 6.12 -11.84 36.11
N LYS A 310 7.28 -11.30 35.71
CA LYS A 310 8.53 -11.47 36.44
C LYS A 310 8.46 -10.90 37.86
N SER A 311 7.97 -9.67 38.01
CA SER A 311 7.80 -9.04 39.33
C SER A 311 6.81 -9.83 40.23
N SER A 312 5.71 -10.34 39.66
CA SER A 312 4.74 -11.13 40.41
C SER A 312 5.33 -12.41 40.97
N VAL A 313 6.24 -13.05 40.23
CA VAL A 313 6.99 -14.23 40.71
C VAL A 313 7.94 -13.85 41.85
N GLU A 314 8.66 -12.72 41.73
CA GLU A 314 9.58 -12.22 42.79
C GLU A 314 8.84 -11.85 44.07
N PHE A 315 7.61 -11.35 44.00
CA PHE A 315 6.79 -10.97 45.14
C PHE A 315 5.85 -12.09 45.67
N GLY A 316 5.98 -13.32 45.18
CA GLY A 316 5.24 -14.49 45.69
C GLY A 316 3.74 -14.52 45.33
N PHE A 317 3.27 -13.69 44.39
CA PHE A 317 1.89 -13.72 43.88
C PHE A 317 1.73 -14.81 42.81
N THR A 318 1.48 -16.05 43.24
CA THR A 318 1.45 -17.24 42.35
C THR A 318 0.21 -17.37 41.45
N ASN A 319 -0.73 -16.41 41.40
CA ASN A 319 -2.01 -16.56 40.71
C ASN A 319 -2.41 -15.35 39.82
N PHE A 320 -1.53 -14.83 38.99
CA PHE A 320 -1.94 -13.92 37.91
C PHE A 320 -1.72 -14.58 36.56
N THR A 321 -2.56 -15.56 36.22
CA THR A 321 -2.66 -16.04 34.83
C THR A 321 -3.57 -15.08 34.04
N LEU A 322 -3.02 -14.01 33.52
CA LEU A 322 -3.69 -13.20 32.49
C LEU A 322 -3.80 -14.04 31.20
N LYS A 323 -4.90 -14.78 31.05
CA LYS A 323 -5.28 -15.39 29.76
C LYS A 323 -5.72 -14.30 28.81
N TYR A 324 -4.78 -13.69 28.13
CA TYR A 324 -5.08 -12.89 26.93
C TYR A 324 -4.76 -13.72 25.69
N SER A 325 -5.81 -14.22 25.03
CA SER A 325 -5.77 -14.63 23.62
C SER A 325 -5.84 -13.35 22.79
N PHE A 326 -4.73 -12.93 22.21
CA PHE A 326 -4.66 -11.87 21.20
C PHE A 326 -4.39 -12.47 19.83
#